data_941a380f89ff40848c207836a30de337
#
_entry.id   941a380f89ff40848c207836a30de337
#
_cell.length_a   1.000
_cell.length_b   1.000
_cell.length_c   1.000
_cell.angle_alpha   90.00
_cell.angle_beta   90.00
_cell.angle_gamma   90.00
#
_symmetry.space_group_name_H-M   'P 1'
#
loop_
_entity.id
_entity.type
_entity.pdbx_description
1 polymer ?
#
loop_
_entity_poly.entity_id
_entity_poly.type
_entity_poly.pdbx_seq_one_letter_code
_entity_poly.pdbx_strand_id
1 'polypeptide(L)'
;SGPIMVANKKIKLKMLEEFINAAEEKGIPKVIDFNTGDNFGVGYYQFTTSHSHIGLKLRCSAAKGYLNPVKKRPNLKIITNAHVQKINFDGKTAVSLDYINKDKLIEVKVNKEIILSAGSIGSPHILQVSGIGDGEKLKNFGINTINQLKGVGKNLQDHLMFRPVYKVKNLKSLNKKI
;
A
#
# COMPACT_ATOMS: atom_id res chain seq x y z
N SER A 1 7.93 -9.35 -17.27
CA SER A 1 7.91 -9.51 -15.81
C SER A 1 8.50 -8.27 -15.15
N GLY A 2 7.80 -7.75 -14.15
CA GLY A 2 8.22 -6.55 -13.42
C GLY A 2 9.25 -6.85 -12.32
N PRO A 3 9.75 -5.81 -11.63
CA PRO A 3 10.75 -5.96 -10.56
C PRO A 3 10.17 -6.54 -9.25
N ILE A 4 8.85 -6.56 -9.09
CA ILE A 4 8.19 -7.25 -7.97
C ILE A 4 7.97 -8.70 -8.36
N MET A 5 8.62 -9.60 -7.62
CA MET A 5 8.47 -11.03 -7.84
C MET A 5 7.20 -11.55 -7.16
N VAL A 6 6.42 -12.29 -7.91
CA VAL A 6 5.20 -12.97 -7.44
C VAL A 6 5.42 -14.48 -7.52
N ALA A 7 5.01 -15.21 -6.50
CA ALA A 7 5.18 -16.66 -6.44
C ALA A 7 3.93 -17.35 -5.89
N ASN A 8 3.67 -18.54 -6.44
CA ASN A 8 2.64 -19.43 -5.93
C ASN A 8 3.05 -20.03 -4.59
N LYS A 9 2.07 -20.29 -3.73
CA LYS A 9 2.27 -20.95 -2.45
C LYS A 9 2.71 -22.41 -2.69
N LYS A 10 3.86 -22.81 -2.12
CA LYS A 10 4.33 -24.21 -2.18
C LYS A 10 3.70 -25.12 -1.10
N ILE A 11 3.25 -24.53 0.01
CA ILE A 11 2.66 -25.29 1.11
C ILE A 11 1.19 -25.52 0.79
N LYS A 12 0.83 -26.77 0.57
CA LYS A 12 -0.55 -27.23 0.46
C LYS A 12 -0.96 -27.86 1.78
N LEU A 13 -2.12 -27.48 2.29
CA LEU A 13 -2.70 -28.07 3.51
C LEU A 13 -3.97 -28.80 3.09
N LYS A 14 -4.11 -30.06 3.53
CA LYS A 14 -5.29 -30.88 3.22
C LYS A 14 -6.61 -30.16 3.53
N MET A 15 -6.67 -29.45 4.64
CA MET A 15 -7.84 -28.66 5.02
C MET A 15 -8.21 -27.58 3.98
N LEU A 16 -7.24 -26.93 3.36
CA LEU A 16 -7.49 -25.90 2.34
C LEU A 16 -7.90 -26.50 1.00
N GLU A 17 -7.37 -27.68 0.65
CA GLU A 17 -7.83 -28.41 -0.54
C GLU A 17 -9.28 -28.86 -0.37
N GLU A 18 -9.64 -29.43 0.81
CA GLU A 18 -11.05 -29.80 1.10
C GLU A 18 -11.99 -28.57 1.07
N PHE A 19 -11.52 -27.42 1.54
CA PHE A 19 -12.30 -26.18 1.44
C PHE A 19 -12.54 -25.77 -0.02
N ILE A 20 -11.50 -25.85 -0.87
CA ILE A 20 -11.60 -25.55 -2.29
C ILE A 20 -12.56 -26.53 -2.98
N ASN A 21 -12.43 -27.82 -2.71
CA ASN A 21 -13.32 -28.85 -3.28
C ASN A 21 -14.77 -28.64 -2.87
N ALA A 22 -15.02 -28.34 -1.60
CA ALA A 22 -16.38 -28.05 -1.10
C ALA A 22 -16.99 -26.80 -1.76
N ALA A 23 -16.18 -25.80 -2.11
CA ALA A 23 -16.61 -24.62 -2.85
C ALA A 23 -16.99 -24.98 -4.30
N GLU A 24 -16.20 -25.82 -4.97
CA GLU A 24 -16.47 -26.31 -6.31
C GLU A 24 -17.79 -27.14 -6.35
N GLU A 25 -18.04 -27.99 -5.35
CA GLU A 25 -19.31 -28.72 -5.21
C GLU A 25 -20.52 -27.78 -5.06
N LYS A 26 -20.32 -26.56 -4.58
CA LYS A 26 -21.35 -25.51 -4.49
C LYS A 26 -21.42 -24.59 -5.70
N GLY A 27 -20.71 -24.92 -6.77
CA GLY A 27 -20.70 -24.15 -8.03
C GLY A 27 -19.80 -22.93 -8.02
N ILE A 28 -18.89 -22.78 -7.03
CA ILE A 28 -17.88 -21.70 -7.02
C ILE A 28 -16.64 -22.23 -7.78
N PRO A 29 -16.28 -21.63 -8.92
CA PRO A 29 -15.20 -22.16 -9.73
C PRO A 29 -13.83 -22.07 -9.06
N LYS A 30 -12.98 -23.06 -9.30
CA LYS A 30 -11.58 -23.02 -8.87
C LYS A 30 -10.78 -22.06 -9.74
N VAL A 31 -10.10 -21.10 -9.10
CA VAL A 31 -9.26 -20.10 -9.76
C VAL A 31 -7.79 -20.38 -9.47
N ILE A 32 -6.98 -20.50 -10.52
CA ILE A 32 -5.53 -20.73 -10.41
C ILE A 32 -4.80 -19.39 -10.22
N ASP A 33 -5.26 -18.36 -10.90
CA ASP A 33 -4.68 -17.01 -10.86
C ASP A 33 -5.78 -15.95 -10.79
N PHE A 34 -5.86 -15.22 -9.68
CA PHE A 34 -6.82 -14.14 -9.46
C PHE A 34 -6.47 -12.83 -10.21
N ASN A 35 -5.35 -12.79 -10.94
CA ASN A 35 -4.89 -11.59 -11.63
C ASN A 35 -5.17 -11.62 -13.14
N THR A 36 -6.09 -12.46 -13.59
CA THR A 36 -6.44 -12.63 -15.01
C THR A 36 -7.58 -11.74 -15.50
N GLY A 37 -8.17 -10.94 -14.60
CA GLY A 37 -9.32 -10.07 -14.90
C GLY A 37 -10.67 -10.65 -14.46
N ASP A 38 -10.84 -11.96 -14.44
CA ASP A 38 -11.95 -12.66 -13.80
C ASP A 38 -11.42 -13.32 -12.52
N ASN A 39 -11.86 -12.80 -11.38
CA ASN A 39 -11.42 -13.25 -10.06
C ASN A 39 -12.55 -13.85 -9.21
N PHE A 40 -13.72 -14.13 -9.82
CA PHE A 40 -14.78 -14.85 -9.13
C PHE A 40 -14.40 -16.33 -8.98
N GLY A 41 -14.25 -16.78 -7.74
CA GLY A 41 -13.90 -18.18 -7.49
C GLY A 41 -13.17 -18.43 -6.19
N VAL A 42 -12.64 -19.64 -6.04
CA VAL A 42 -11.89 -20.11 -4.87
C VAL A 42 -10.51 -20.62 -5.28
N GLY A 43 -9.48 -20.28 -4.54
CA GLY A 43 -8.12 -20.73 -4.84
C GLY A 43 -7.08 -20.20 -3.86
N TYR A 44 -5.82 -20.51 -4.14
CA TYR A 44 -4.69 -20.01 -3.38
C TYR A 44 -4.24 -18.64 -3.90
N TYR A 45 -4.11 -17.67 -2.98
CA TYR A 45 -3.49 -16.41 -3.33
C TYR A 45 -2.00 -16.56 -3.60
N GLN A 46 -1.53 -15.80 -4.57
CA GLN A 46 -0.12 -15.59 -4.83
C GLN A 46 0.47 -14.60 -3.83
N PHE A 47 1.79 -14.68 -3.63
CA PHE A 47 2.50 -13.81 -2.69
C PHE A 47 3.63 -13.07 -3.38
N THR A 48 3.83 -11.81 -3.00
CA THR A 48 5.01 -11.04 -3.40
C THR A 48 6.25 -11.53 -2.63
N THR A 49 6.86 -12.60 -3.10
CA THR A 49 8.04 -13.21 -2.49
C THR A 49 9.15 -13.41 -3.50
N SER A 50 10.39 -13.17 -3.07
CA SER A 50 11.60 -13.45 -3.87
C SER A 50 12.33 -14.67 -3.32
N HIS A 51 13.07 -15.37 -4.19
CA HIS A 51 14.05 -16.34 -3.75
C HIS A 51 15.27 -15.60 -3.15
N SER A 52 15.75 -16.03 -2.00
CA SER A 52 17.08 -15.67 -1.53
C SER A 52 18.09 -16.71 -2.02
N HIS A 53 19.35 -16.35 -2.07
CA HIS A 53 20.44 -17.26 -2.43
C HIS A 53 20.55 -18.47 -1.47
N ILE A 54 20.01 -18.35 -0.26
CA ILE A 54 19.96 -19.42 0.75
C ILE A 54 18.63 -20.18 0.78
N GLY A 55 17.81 -20.08 -0.28
CA GLY A 55 16.55 -20.82 -0.42
C GLY A 55 15.37 -20.27 0.40
N LEU A 56 15.56 -19.29 1.26
CA LEU A 56 14.49 -18.67 2.03
C LEU A 56 13.64 -17.76 1.14
N LYS A 57 12.31 -17.92 1.23
CA LYS A 57 11.37 -17.03 0.57
C LYS A 57 11.17 -15.79 1.42
N LEU A 58 11.75 -14.67 0.98
CA LEU A 58 11.59 -13.38 1.63
C LEU A 58 10.56 -12.52 0.89
N ARG A 59 9.88 -11.66 1.61
CA ARG A 59 8.95 -10.70 1.01
C ARG A 59 9.67 -9.81 -0.01
N CYS A 60 9.13 -9.72 -1.22
CA CYS A 60 9.57 -8.78 -2.25
C CYS A 60 8.77 -7.48 -2.09
N SER A 61 9.27 -6.58 -1.25
CA SER A 61 8.67 -5.25 -1.04
C SER A 61 9.01 -4.31 -2.20
N ALA A 62 8.29 -3.19 -2.30
CA ALA A 62 8.61 -2.11 -3.25
C ALA A 62 10.06 -1.60 -3.06
N ALA A 63 10.53 -1.50 -1.81
CA ALA A 63 11.92 -1.13 -1.54
C ALA A 63 12.90 -2.15 -2.13
N LYS A 64 12.61 -3.45 -2.02
CA LYS A 64 13.48 -4.49 -2.60
C LYS A 64 13.44 -4.49 -4.13
N GLY A 65 12.25 -4.35 -4.72
CA GLY A 65 12.07 -4.39 -6.18
C GLY A 65 12.55 -3.13 -6.90
N TYR A 66 12.23 -1.96 -6.34
CA TYR A 66 12.45 -0.69 -7.04
C TYR A 66 13.57 0.16 -6.44
N LEU A 67 13.64 0.29 -5.11
CA LEU A 67 14.58 1.22 -4.49
C LEU A 67 16.00 0.66 -4.39
N ASN A 68 16.17 -0.58 -3.95
CA ASN A 68 17.49 -1.17 -3.75
C ASN A 68 18.36 -1.18 -5.02
N PRO A 69 17.83 -1.46 -6.23
CA PRO A 69 18.63 -1.41 -7.45
C PRO A 69 19.15 -0.03 -7.80
N VAL A 70 18.49 1.04 -7.35
CA VAL A 70 18.78 2.42 -7.76
C VAL A 70 19.31 3.30 -6.62
N LYS A 71 19.35 2.83 -5.38
CA LYS A 71 19.70 3.63 -4.19
C LYS A 71 21.12 4.25 -4.21
N LYS A 72 22.00 3.74 -5.07
CA LYS A 72 23.37 4.26 -5.23
C LYS A 72 23.50 5.29 -6.35
N ARG A 73 22.42 5.64 -7.05
CA ARG A 73 22.45 6.64 -8.12
C ARG A 73 22.79 8.01 -7.53
N PRO A 74 23.72 8.79 -8.14
CA PRO A 74 24.15 10.09 -7.61
C PRO A 74 23.05 11.14 -7.61
N ASN A 75 22.05 10.99 -8.47
CA ASN A 75 20.88 11.87 -8.56
C ASN A 75 19.70 11.45 -7.65
N LEU A 76 19.87 10.45 -6.79
CA LEU A 76 18.85 9.98 -5.84
C LEU A 76 19.30 10.25 -4.41
N LYS A 77 18.58 11.09 -3.69
CA LYS A 77 18.75 11.31 -2.25
C LYS A 77 17.56 10.73 -1.50
N ILE A 78 17.81 9.83 -0.56
CA ILE A 78 16.80 9.20 0.29
C ILE A 78 16.96 9.77 1.70
N ILE A 79 15.88 10.36 2.22
CA ILE A 79 15.87 10.91 3.58
C ILE A 79 14.83 10.11 4.36
N THR A 80 15.28 9.41 5.38
CA THR A 80 14.44 8.65 6.31
C THR A 80 14.15 9.45 7.58
N ASN A 81 13.13 9.04 8.35
CA ASN A 81 12.69 9.74 9.56
C ASN A 81 12.39 11.23 9.28
N ALA A 82 11.85 11.50 8.09
CA ALA A 82 11.45 12.82 7.64
C ALA A 82 9.91 12.89 7.66
N HIS A 83 9.38 13.74 8.53
CA HIS A 83 7.94 13.96 8.65
C HIS A 83 7.56 15.22 7.88
N VAL A 84 6.91 15.04 6.73
CA VAL A 84 6.45 16.17 5.89
C VAL A 84 5.34 16.92 6.62
N GLN A 85 5.53 18.23 6.76
CA GLN A 85 4.59 19.14 7.44
C GLN A 85 3.58 19.72 6.47
N LYS A 86 4.05 20.28 5.36
CA LYS A 86 3.22 20.90 4.34
C LYS A 86 4.00 21.11 3.03
N ILE A 87 3.25 21.39 1.98
CA ILE A 87 3.73 21.89 0.69
C ILE A 87 3.50 23.40 0.65
N ASN A 88 4.51 24.14 0.23
CA ASN A 88 4.43 25.59 0.07
C ASN A 88 4.12 25.94 -1.39
N PHE A 89 3.28 26.93 -1.57
CA PHE A 89 2.80 27.37 -2.87
C PHE A 89 3.13 28.85 -3.14
N ASP A 90 3.48 29.16 -4.38
CA ASP A 90 3.42 30.50 -4.93
C ASP A 90 2.22 30.56 -5.88
N GLY A 91 1.18 31.29 -5.48
CA GLY A 91 -0.13 31.20 -6.12
C GLY A 91 -0.67 29.75 -6.09
N LYS A 92 -0.73 29.08 -7.24
CA LYS A 92 -1.13 27.66 -7.39
C LYS A 92 0.00 26.72 -7.73
N THR A 93 1.24 27.21 -7.77
CA THR A 93 2.42 26.43 -8.11
C THR A 93 3.10 25.95 -6.83
N ALA A 94 3.33 24.64 -6.71
CA ALA A 94 4.11 24.08 -5.61
C ALA A 94 5.59 24.41 -5.79
N VAL A 95 6.19 25.13 -4.83
CA VAL A 95 7.57 25.64 -4.93
C VAL A 95 8.53 25.00 -3.94
N SER A 96 8.03 24.51 -2.82
CA SER A 96 8.84 23.83 -1.82
C SER A 96 7.97 22.93 -0.93
N LEU A 97 8.60 22.14 -0.08
CA LEU A 97 7.95 21.42 1.00
C LEU A 97 8.76 21.56 2.29
N ASP A 98 8.05 21.52 3.42
CA ASP A 98 8.64 21.52 4.75
C ASP A 98 8.56 20.12 5.34
N TYR A 99 9.64 19.66 5.97
CA TYR A 99 9.65 18.42 6.74
C TYR A 99 10.47 18.56 8.02
N ILE A 100 10.12 17.78 9.04
CA ILE A 100 10.89 17.68 10.28
C ILE A 100 11.78 16.44 10.21
N ASN A 101 13.06 16.62 10.52
CA ASN A 101 14.02 15.55 10.72
C ASN A 101 14.90 15.89 11.92
N LYS A 102 14.98 15.00 12.90
CA LYS A 102 15.71 15.20 14.17
C LYS A 102 15.35 16.56 14.82
N ASP A 103 14.07 16.81 14.96
CA ASP A 103 13.47 18.03 15.58
C ASP A 103 13.80 19.35 14.87
N LYS A 104 14.38 19.28 13.68
CA LYS A 104 14.67 20.45 12.84
C LYS A 104 13.68 20.54 11.68
N LEU A 105 13.08 21.70 11.53
CA LEU A 105 12.30 22.04 10.34
C LEU A 105 13.24 22.35 9.19
N ILE A 106 13.04 21.68 8.07
CA ILE A 106 13.89 21.80 6.87
C ILE A 106 12.96 22.04 5.68
N GLU A 107 13.27 23.09 4.93
CA GLU A 107 12.62 23.37 3.65
C GLU A 107 13.42 22.78 2.50
N VAL A 108 12.73 22.15 1.52
CA VAL A 108 13.32 21.69 0.26
C VAL A 108 12.60 22.33 -0.91
N LYS A 109 13.35 23.08 -1.73
CA LYS A 109 12.85 23.68 -2.96
C LYS A 109 12.62 22.64 -4.05
N VAL A 110 11.64 22.89 -4.88
CA VAL A 110 11.21 22.00 -5.97
C VAL A 110 11.61 22.62 -7.31
N ASN A 111 12.35 21.85 -8.12
CA ASN A 111 12.78 22.30 -9.44
C ASN A 111 11.81 21.91 -10.56
N LYS A 112 11.04 20.82 -10.38
CA LYS A 112 10.10 20.33 -11.40
C LYS A 112 8.73 20.06 -10.80
N GLU A 113 8.59 19.05 -9.94
CA GLU A 113 7.31 18.62 -9.40
C GLU A 113 7.46 17.95 -8.02
N ILE A 114 6.37 17.88 -7.28
CA ILE A 114 6.24 17.08 -6.06
C ILE A 114 5.33 15.89 -6.36
N ILE A 115 5.85 14.68 -6.13
CA ILE A 115 5.07 13.45 -6.23
C ILE A 115 4.62 13.03 -4.83
N LEU A 116 3.32 13.12 -4.57
CA LEU A 116 2.73 12.79 -3.28
C LEU A 116 2.30 11.33 -3.24
N SER A 117 3.01 10.51 -2.48
CA SER A 117 2.78 9.06 -2.33
C SER A 117 2.74 8.64 -0.86
N ALA A 118 2.10 9.45 0.00
CA ALA A 118 2.06 9.23 1.45
C ALA A 118 0.93 8.30 1.92
N GLY A 119 0.29 7.59 0.99
CA GLY A 119 -0.82 6.66 1.26
C GLY A 119 -2.18 7.35 1.35
N SER A 120 -3.23 6.54 1.52
CA SER A 120 -4.64 6.98 1.46
C SER A 120 -5.04 7.93 2.61
N ILE A 121 -4.30 7.95 3.70
CA ILE A 121 -4.50 8.87 4.83
C ILE A 121 -3.50 10.02 4.77
N GLY A 122 -2.21 9.73 4.57
CA GLY A 122 -1.17 10.74 4.61
C GLY A 122 -1.23 11.74 3.45
N SER A 123 -1.53 11.29 2.24
CA SER A 123 -1.61 12.18 1.08
C SER A 123 -2.72 13.23 1.19
N PRO A 124 -3.99 12.89 1.49
CA PRO A 124 -5.02 13.89 1.69
C PRO A 124 -4.76 14.78 2.92
N HIS A 125 -4.13 14.27 3.97
CA HIS A 125 -3.74 15.07 5.12
C HIS A 125 -2.73 16.15 4.73
N ILE A 126 -1.64 15.78 4.03
CA ILE A 126 -0.64 16.75 3.54
C ILE A 126 -1.29 17.79 2.62
N LEU A 127 -2.19 17.39 1.73
CA LEU A 127 -2.92 18.34 0.88
C LEU A 127 -3.74 19.33 1.72
N GLN A 128 -4.49 18.86 2.71
CA GLN A 128 -5.33 19.71 3.55
C GLN A 128 -4.51 20.73 4.36
N VAL A 129 -3.45 20.28 5.04
CA VAL A 129 -2.58 21.19 5.81
C VAL A 129 -1.83 22.17 4.91
N SER A 130 -1.74 21.89 3.60
CA SER A 130 -1.15 22.76 2.59
C SER A 130 -2.17 23.69 1.91
N GLY A 131 -3.42 23.72 2.37
CA GLY A 131 -4.45 24.60 1.83
C GLY A 131 -5.23 24.04 0.65
N ILE A 132 -5.14 22.75 0.36
CA ILE A 132 -5.89 22.08 -0.72
C ILE A 132 -6.96 21.18 -0.12
N GLY A 133 -8.23 21.52 -0.28
CA GLY A 133 -9.33 20.77 0.30
C GLY A 133 -10.65 21.52 0.32
N ASP A 134 -11.51 21.15 1.27
CA ASP A 134 -12.78 21.85 1.52
C ASP A 134 -12.52 23.14 2.31
N GLY A 135 -12.62 24.28 1.64
CA GLY A 135 -12.25 25.58 2.20
C GLY A 135 -12.99 25.97 3.48
N GLU A 136 -14.26 25.59 3.63
CA GLU A 136 -15.00 25.83 4.87
C GLU A 136 -14.38 25.08 6.05
N LYS A 137 -14.02 23.79 5.83
CA LYS A 137 -13.33 22.97 6.82
C LYS A 137 -11.93 23.52 7.14
N LEU A 138 -11.15 23.86 6.10
CA LEU A 138 -9.80 24.39 6.25
C LEU A 138 -9.80 25.68 7.08
N LYS A 139 -10.76 26.57 6.82
CA LYS A 139 -10.93 27.81 7.57
C LYS A 139 -11.14 27.58 9.06
N ASN A 140 -11.91 26.55 9.45
CA ASN A 140 -12.13 26.20 10.87
C ASN A 140 -10.85 25.79 11.60
N PHE A 141 -9.82 25.38 10.86
CA PHE A 141 -8.49 25.04 11.39
C PHE A 141 -7.46 26.18 11.19
N GLY A 142 -7.90 27.37 10.75
CA GLY A 142 -7.02 28.51 10.47
C GLY A 142 -6.15 28.33 9.23
N ILE A 143 -6.50 27.40 8.33
CA ILE A 143 -5.74 27.12 7.12
C ILE A 143 -6.32 27.92 5.95
N ASN A 144 -5.48 28.74 5.32
CA ASN A 144 -5.87 29.46 4.11
C ASN A 144 -6.06 28.51 2.92
N THR A 145 -7.18 28.65 2.22
CA THR A 145 -7.46 27.83 1.04
C THR A 145 -6.68 28.32 -0.17
N ILE A 146 -5.76 27.49 -0.66
CA ILE A 146 -5.02 27.70 -1.91
C ILE A 146 -5.86 27.20 -3.09
N ASN A 147 -6.46 26.03 -2.94
CA ASN A 147 -7.32 25.46 -3.97
C ASN A 147 -8.49 24.68 -3.37
N GLN A 148 -9.70 25.04 -3.82
CA GLN A 148 -10.94 24.42 -3.37
C GLN A 148 -11.13 23.05 -4.04
N LEU A 149 -10.94 21.97 -3.30
CA LEU A 149 -11.17 20.59 -3.73
C LEU A 149 -11.93 19.82 -2.65
N LYS A 150 -13.26 19.85 -2.71
CA LYS A 150 -14.15 19.26 -1.69
C LYS A 150 -13.98 17.75 -1.49
N GLY A 151 -13.43 17.03 -2.50
CA GLY A 151 -13.22 15.59 -2.45
C GLY A 151 -12.00 15.16 -1.64
N VAL A 152 -11.05 16.07 -1.37
CA VAL A 152 -9.82 15.73 -0.61
C VAL A 152 -10.19 15.33 0.81
N GLY A 153 -9.74 14.12 1.21
CA GLY A 153 -10.03 13.52 2.51
C GLY A 153 -11.45 12.96 2.66
N LYS A 154 -12.18 12.78 1.55
CA LYS A 154 -13.49 12.11 1.52
C LYS A 154 -13.40 10.75 0.82
N ASN A 155 -14.46 9.95 0.98
CA ASN A 155 -14.65 8.67 0.28
C ASN A 155 -13.49 7.68 0.51
N LEU A 156 -12.95 7.63 1.72
CA LEU A 156 -12.00 6.58 2.08
C LEU A 156 -12.68 5.22 1.96
N GLN A 157 -12.09 4.34 1.18
CA GLN A 157 -12.59 2.98 0.97
C GLN A 157 -11.48 1.96 1.24
N ASP A 158 -11.88 0.80 1.71
CA ASP A 158 -11.00 -0.36 1.87
C ASP A 158 -11.70 -1.61 1.31
N HIS A 159 -10.94 -2.64 1.00
CA HIS A 159 -11.49 -3.90 0.52
C HIS A 159 -12.35 -4.57 1.59
N LEU A 160 -13.60 -4.86 1.25
CA LEU A 160 -14.44 -5.66 2.10
C LEU A 160 -13.82 -7.05 2.27
N MET A 161 -13.51 -7.40 3.52
CA MET A 161 -12.95 -8.71 3.87
C MET A 161 -13.84 -9.40 4.89
N PHE A 162 -14.32 -10.58 4.56
CA PHE A 162 -14.97 -11.47 5.51
C PHE A 162 -14.03 -12.61 5.87
N ARG A 163 -13.86 -12.89 7.16
CA ARG A 163 -13.01 -13.98 7.67
C ARG A 163 -13.88 -15.03 8.36
N PRO A 164 -14.42 -16.01 7.61
CA PRO A 164 -15.21 -17.07 8.20
C PRO A 164 -14.33 -17.96 9.08
N VAL A 165 -14.85 -18.31 10.25
CA VAL A 165 -14.18 -19.23 11.18
C VAL A 165 -15.01 -20.51 11.28
N TYR A 166 -14.38 -21.64 10.96
CA TYR A 166 -15.04 -22.94 10.99
C TYR A 166 -14.39 -23.86 12.01
N LYS A 167 -15.22 -24.61 12.72
CA LYS A 167 -14.79 -25.75 13.52
C LYS A 167 -14.67 -26.99 12.61
N VAL A 168 -13.46 -27.51 12.45
CA VAL A 168 -13.22 -28.70 11.62
C VAL A 168 -13.16 -29.96 12.47
N LYS A 169 -13.69 -31.07 11.94
CA LYS A 169 -13.61 -32.41 12.52
C LYS A 169 -12.71 -33.27 11.63
N ASN A 170 -11.98 -34.20 12.23
CA ASN A 170 -11.16 -35.20 11.51
C ASN A 170 -10.04 -34.65 10.62
N LEU A 171 -9.69 -33.37 10.77
CA LEU A 171 -8.60 -32.70 10.04
C LEU A 171 -7.61 -32.07 11.04
N LYS A 172 -6.33 -32.10 10.70
CA LYS A 172 -5.30 -31.40 11.48
C LYS A 172 -5.30 -29.92 11.08
N SER A 173 -5.65 -29.05 12.01
CA SER A 173 -5.51 -27.59 11.86
C SER A 173 -4.12 -27.12 12.28
N LEU A 174 -3.75 -25.91 11.86
CA LEU A 174 -2.49 -25.28 12.28
C LEU A 174 -2.42 -25.04 13.80
N ASN A 175 -3.56 -24.86 14.47
CA ASN A 175 -3.65 -24.63 15.92
C ASN A 175 -3.13 -25.81 16.77
N LYS A 176 -2.94 -26.99 16.19
CA LYS A 176 -2.33 -28.16 16.87
C LYS A 176 -0.82 -28.29 16.63
N LYS A 177 -0.21 -27.33 15.91
CA LYS A 177 1.23 -27.29 15.60
C LYS A 177 1.99 -26.19 16.32
N ILE A 178 1.30 -25.38 17.11
CA ILE A 178 1.87 -24.32 17.95
C ILE A 178 1.89 -24.79 19.39
#